data_de4fed60da98a48e8b68ae4f3c230a91
#
_entry.id   de4fed60da98a48e8b68ae4f3c230a91
#
_cell.length_a   1.000
_cell.length_b   1.000
_cell.length_c   1.000
_cell.angle_alpha   90.00
_cell.angle_beta   90.00
_cell.angle_gamma   90.00
#
_symmetry.space_group_name_H-M   'P 1'
#
loop_
_entity.id
_entity.type
_entity.pdbx_description
1 polymer ?
#
loop_
_entity_poly.entity_id
_entity_poly.type
_entity_poly.pdbx_seq_one_letter_code
_entity_poly.pdbx_strand_id
1 'polypeptide(L)'
;MNDQQRLELEAAAYRRLVQHLRERPDVQNIDLMNLAGFCRNCLSKWYKAAADDLDIAITPDQAREDVYGMPYAEWKAKYQTEASAEQKAAFNAKNPKGSA
;
A
#
# COMPACT_ATOMS: atom_id res chain seq x y z
N MET A 1 -16.46 -10.05 -22.47
CA MET A 1 -16.41 -9.04 -21.39
C MET A 1 -16.16 -7.68 -22.01
N ASN A 2 -17.00 -6.70 -21.68
CA ASN A 2 -16.82 -5.33 -22.18
C ASN A 2 -15.96 -4.50 -21.21
N ASP A 3 -15.65 -3.27 -21.59
CA ASP A 3 -14.77 -2.39 -20.78
C ASP A 3 -15.38 -2.06 -19.44
N GLN A 4 -16.69 -1.86 -19.37
CA GLN A 4 -17.35 -1.55 -18.10
C GLN A 4 -17.27 -2.74 -17.13
N GLN A 5 -17.47 -3.94 -17.63
CA GLN A 5 -17.33 -5.15 -16.81
C GLN A 5 -15.89 -5.31 -16.31
N ARG A 6 -14.91 -5.04 -17.16
CA ARG A 6 -13.51 -5.09 -16.78
C ARG A 6 -13.21 -4.11 -15.66
N LEU A 7 -13.68 -2.87 -15.78
CA LEU A 7 -13.50 -1.85 -14.74
C LEU A 7 -14.10 -2.30 -13.41
N GLU A 8 -15.30 -2.88 -13.45
CA GLU A 8 -15.97 -3.36 -12.25
C GLU A 8 -15.20 -4.50 -11.58
N LEU A 9 -14.68 -5.44 -12.36
CA LEU A 9 -13.88 -6.54 -11.85
C LEU A 9 -12.58 -6.05 -11.23
N GLU A 10 -11.90 -5.13 -11.90
CA GLU A 10 -10.66 -4.55 -11.40
C GLU A 10 -10.90 -3.77 -10.11
N ALA A 11 -11.97 -2.99 -10.05
CA ALA A 11 -12.33 -2.26 -8.84
C ALA A 11 -12.65 -3.21 -7.70
N ALA A 12 -13.42 -4.26 -7.96
CA ALA A 12 -13.78 -5.25 -6.95
C ALA A 12 -12.53 -5.98 -6.42
N ALA A 13 -11.64 -6.38 -7.31
CA ALA A 13 -10.39 -7.05 -6.93
C ALA A 13 -9.48 -6.12 -6.10
N TYR A 14 -9.37 -4.86 -6.50
CA TYR A 14 -8.61 -3.87 -5.75
C TYR A 14 -9.18 -3.70 -4.34
N ARG A 15 -10.50 -3.54 -4.24
CA ARG A 15 -11.16 -3.38 -2.94
C ARG A 15 -10.97 -4.60 -2.06
N ARG A 16 -10.98 -5.79 -2.63
CA ARG A 16 -10.73 -7.03 -1.89
C ARG A 16 -9.28 -7.09 -1.38
N LEU A 17 -8.32 -6.67 -2.21
CA LEU A 17 -6.91 -6.57 -1.80
C LEU A 17 -6.75 -5.61 -0.63
N VAL A 18 -7.33 -4.41 -0.74
CA VAL A 18 -7.27 -3.40 0.32
C VAL A 18 -7.90 -3.94 1.61
N GLN A 19 -9.06 -4.59 1.50
CA GLN A 19 -9.70 -5.20 2.66
C GLN A 19 -8.82 -6.24 3.33
N HIS A 20 -8.17 -7.09 2.53
CA HIS A 20 -7.26 -8.11 3.04
C HIS A 20 -6.09 -7.48 3.80
N LEU A 21 -5.49 -6.44 3.25
CA LEU A 21 -4.38 -5.73 3.91
C LEU A 21 -4.82 -5.09 5.22
N ARG A 22 -6.04 -4.53 5.26
CA ARG A 22 -6.60 -3.95 6.49
C ARG A 22 -6.84 -5.00 7.57
N GLU A 23 -7.16 -6.23 7.17
CA GLU A 23 -7.36 -7.36 8.07
C GLU A 23 -6.06 -7.97 8.58
N ARG A 24 -4.93 -7.58 8.00
CA ARG A 24 -3.62 -8.12 8.35
C ARG A 24 -2.65 -7.00 8.79
N PRO A 25 -3.01 -6.20 9.82
CA PRO A 25 -2.10 -5.17 10.31
C PRO A 25 -0.85 -5.75 10.99
N ASP A 26 -0.86 -7.05 11.29
CA ASP A 26 0.29 -7.79 11.81
C ASP A 26 1.43 -7.88 10.79
N VAL A 27 1.12 -7.80 9.50
CA VAL A 27 2.15 -7.83 8.44
C VAL A 27 2.70 -6.42 8.25
N GLN A 28 3.98 -6.24 8.54
CA GLN A 28 4.65 -4.95 8.42
C GLN A 28 4.91 -4.59 6.96
N ASN A 29 4.96 -3.30 6.67
CA ASN A 29 5.28 -2.84 5.31
C ASN A 29 6.64 -3.33 4.84
N ILE A 30 7.62 -3.40 5.74
CA ILE A 30 8.94 -3.92 5.38
C ILE A 30 8.87 -5.41 5.00
N ASP A 31 7.98 -6.19 5.61
CA ASP A 31 7.78 -7.59 5.26
C ASP A 31 7.21 -7.72 3.85
N LEU A 32 6.22 -6.89 3.51
CA LEU A 32 5.65 -6.86 2.16
C LEU A 32 6.71 -6.47 1.13
N MET A 33 7.50 -5.44 1.41
CA MET A 33 8.57 -5.02 0.52
C MET A 33 9.58 -6.14 0.29
N ASN A 34 9.98 -6.83 1.34
CA ASN A 34 10.97 -7.91 1.25
C ASN A 34 10.42 -9.11 0.48
N LEU A 35 9.14 -9.43 0.67
CA LEU A 35 8.51 -10.59 0.05
C LEU A 35 8.03 -10.32 -1.38
N ALA A 36 7.38 -9.20 -1.61
CA ALA A 36 6.65 -8.94 -2.84
C ALA A 36 7.09 -7.70 -3.61
N GLY A 37 8.00 -6.90 -3.05
CA GLY A 37 8.51 -5.70 -3.71
C GLY A 37 7.56 -4.51 -3.71
N PHE A 38 6.49 -4.56 -2.93
CA PHE A 38 5.60 -3.41 -2.71
C PHE A 38 5.08 -3.43 -1.29
N CYS A 39 4.52 -2.32 -0.85
CA CYS A 39 3.86 -2.25 0.45
C CYS A 39 2.60 -1.38 0.34
N ARG A 40 1.92 -1.17 1.46
CA ARG A 40 0.72 -0.34 1.52
C ARG A 40 0.96 1.07 0.99
N ASN A 41 2.13 1.64 1.28
CA ASN A 41 2.47 2.97 0.79
C ASN A 41 2.65 2.99 -0.73
N CYS A 42 3.24 1.96 -1.31
CA CYS A 42 3.35 1.84 -2.77
C CYS A 42 1.96 1.80 -3.40
N LEU A 43 1.06 1.01 -2.84
CA LEU A 43 -0.31 0.90 -3.34
C LEU A 43 -1.02 2.26 -3.27
N SER A 44 -0.83 3.00 -2.18
CA SER A 44 -1.42 4.34 -2.05
C SER A 44 -0.85 5.32 -3.07
N LYS A 45 0.44 5.22 -3.40
CA LYS A 45 1.06 6.04 -4.43
C LYS A 45 0.52 5.73 -5.82
N TRP A 46 0.28 4.46 -6.11
CA TRP A 46 -0.34 4.05 -7.39
C TRP A 46 -1.77 4.58 -7.49
N TYR A 47 -2.52 4.55 -6.39
CA TYR A 47 -3.87 5.11 -6.33
C TYR A 47 -3.85 6.61 -6.59
N LYS A 48 -2.93 7.33 -5.93
CA LYS A 48 -2.75 8.78 -6.14
C LYS A 48 -2.37 9.10 -7.59
N ALA A 49 -1.45 8.31 -8.17
CA ALA A 49 -1.03 8.49 -9.56
C ALA A 49 -2.20 8.31 -10.52
N ALA A 50 -3.05 7.31 -10.28
CA ALA A 50 -4.25 7.09 -11.08
C ALA A 50 -5.21 8.28 -10.98
N ALA A 51 -5.36 8.83 -9.77
CA ALA A 51 -6.19 10.03 -9.57
C ALA A 51 -5.64 11.23 -10.35
N ASP A 52 -4.32 11.42 -10.32
CA ASP A 52 -3.68 12.49 -11.07
C ASP A 52 -3.90 12.33 -12.58
N ASP A 53 -3.77 11.12 -13.10
CA ASP A 53 -4.00 10.82 -14.52
C ASP A 53 -5.44 11.11 -14.95
N LEU A 54 -6.38 10.95 -14.03
CA LEU A 54 -7.81 11.19 -14.28
C LEU A 54 -8.27 12.60 -13.87
N ASP A 55 -7.33 13.46 -13.48
CA ASP A 55 -7.62 14.81 -12.98
C ASP A 55 -8.57 14.83 -11.79
N ILE A 56 -8.45 13.82 -10.93
CA ILE A 56 -9.23 13.74 -9.69
C ILE A 56 -8.34 14.24 -8.54
N ALA A 57 -8.80 15.30 -7.88
CA ALA A 57 -8.02 15.92 -6.81
C ALA A 57 -8.14 15.14 -5.51
N ILE A 58 -7.08 14.43 -5.14
CA ILE A 58 -6.92 13.85 -3.81
C ILE A 58 -5.52 14.15 -3.30
N THR A 59 -5.36 14.16 -1.99
CA THR A 59 -4.03 14.35 -1.39
C THR A 59 -3.35 12.99 -1.18
N PRO A 60 -2.01 12.97 -1.04
CA PRO A 60 -1.32 11.72 -0.65
C PRO A 60 -1.86 11.12 0.64
N ASP A 61 -2.25 11.94 1.62
CA ASP A 61 -2.83 11.46 2.87
C ASP A 61 -4.18 10.80 2.66
N GLN A 62 -5.03 11.35 1.79
CA GLN A 62 -6.31 10.72 1.44
C GLN A 62 -6.10 9.38 0.76
N ALA A 63 -5.11 9.27 -0.12
CA ALA A 63 -4.79 8.01 -0.78
C ALA A 63 -4.31 6.95 0.24
N ARG A 64 -3.46 7.34 1.19
CA ARG A 64 -3.03 6.44 2.27
C ARG A 64 -4.20 6.00 3.14
N GLU A 65 -5.08 6.92 3.50
CA GLU A 65 -6.26 6.61 4.31
C GLU A 65 -7.16 5.59 3.62
N ASP A 66 -7.29 5.68 2.30
CA ASP A 66 -8.07 4.71 1.53
C ASP A 66 -7.49 3.29 1.68
N VAL A 67 -6.17 3.16 1.60
CA VAL A 67 -5.51 1.86 1.72
C VAL A 67 -5.51 1.34 3.16
N TYR A 68 -5.19 2.21 4.12
CA TYR A 68 -5.06 1.79 5.53
C TYR A 68 -6.39 1.68 6.26
N GLY A 69 -7.43 2.37 5.78
CA GLY A 69 -8.73 2.43 6.46
C GLY A 69 -8.73 3.34 7.68
N MET A 70 -7.68 4.12 7.88
CA MET A 70 -7.51 5.08 8.96
C MET A 70 -6.38 6.04 8.59
N PRO A 71 -6.23 7.18 9.28
CA PRO A 71 -5.08 8.06 9.06
C PRO A 71 -3.76 7.30 9.25
N TYR A 72 -2.82 7.54 8.36
CA TYR A 72 -1.54 6.82 8.36
C TYR A 72 -0.79 6.96 9.70
N ALA A 73 -0.80 8.14 10.28
CA ALA A 73 -0.16 8.37 11.59
C ALA A 73 -0.75 7.48 12.67
N GLU A 74 -2.07 7.29 12.65
CA GLU A 74 -2.76 6.41 13.59
C GLU A 74 -2.37 4.95 13.37
N TRP A 75 -2.31 4.49 12.12
CA TRP A 75 -1.89 3.13 11.81
C TRP A 75 -0.46 2.86 12.28
N LYS A 76 0.44 3.81 12.04
CA LYS A 76 1.84 3.69 12.49
C LYS A 76 1.91 3.56 14.01
N ALA A 77 1.16 4.39 14.72
CA ALA A 77 1.16 4.37 16.18
C ALA A 77 0.63 3.04 16.74
N LYS A 78 -0.37 2.46 16.10
CA LYS A 78 -1.03 1.23 16.58
C LYS A 78 -0.30 -0.03 16.15
N TYR A 79 0.24 -0.08 14.93
CA TYR A 79 0.64 -1.35 14.32
C TYR A 79 2.10 -1.40 13.87
N GLN A 80 2.71 -0.28 13.52
CA GLN A 80 4.08 -0.32 13.02
C GLN A 80 5.06 -0.57 14.16
N THR A 81 5.90 -1.60 13.97
CA THR A 81 6.95 -1.93 14.91
C THR A 81 8.31 -1.56 14.33
N GLU A 82 9.30 -1.44 15.20
CA GLU A 82 10.68 -1.23 14.74
C GLU A 82 11.15 -2.46 13.97
N ALA A 83 11.75 -2.23 12.80
CA ALA A 83 12.26 -3.32 11.98
C ALA A 83 13.44 -3.99 12.65
N SER A 84 13.48 -5.33 12.60
CA SER A 84 14.60 -6.11 13.10
C SER A 84 15.83 -5.93 12.20
N ALA A 85 17.00 -6.32 12.70
CA ALA A 85 18.22 -6.30 11.90
C ALA A 85 18.09 -7.18 10.65
N GLU A 86 17.43 -8.33 10.76
CA GLU A 86 17.18 -9.22 9.63
C GLU A 86 16.26 -8.59 8.58
N GLN A 87 15.19 -7.92 9.02
CA GLN A 87 14.28 -7.22 8.13
C GLN A 87 15.00 -6.10 7.39
N LYS A 88 15.81 -5.31 8.08
CA LYS A 88 16.57 -4.21 7.49
C LYS A 88 17.61 -4.74 6.50
N ALA A 89 18.31 -5.81 6.83
CA ALA A 89 19.31 -6.41 5.95
C ALA A 89 18.69 -6.92 4.66
N ALA A 90 17.54 -7.60 4.75
CA ALA A 90 16.82 -8.09 3.59
C ALA A 90 16.32 -6.93 2.71
N PHE A 91 15.79 -5.88 3.34
CA PHE A 91 15.32 -4.69 2.64
C PHE A 91 16.47 -4.00 1.89
N ASN A 92 17.61 -3.79 2.55
CA ASN A 92 18.76 -3.13 1.96
C ASN A 92 19.34 -3.93 0.79
N ALA A 93 19.33 -5.26 0.89
CA ALA A 93 19.81 -6.13 -0.18
C ALA A 93 18.96 -6.00 -1.45
N LYS A 94 17.65 -5.87 -1.29
CA LYS A 94 16.70 -5.77 -2.41
C LYS A 94 16.46 -4.33 -2.88
N ASN A 95 16.71 -3.35 -2.03
CA ASN A 95 16.46 -1.94 -2.29
C ASN A 95 17.70 -1.12 -1.94
N PRO A 96 18.82 -1.28 -2.67
CA PRO A 96 20.10 -0.68 -2.29
C PRO A 96 20.06 0.84 -2.15
N LYS A 97 19.12 1.50 -2.84
CA LYS A 97 18.97 2.97 -2.79
C LYS A 97 17.95 3.41 -1.73
N GLY A 98 17.40 2.48 -0.95
CA GLY A 98 16.47 2.79 0.12
C GLY A 98 15.13 3.34 -0.33
N SER A 99 14.77 3.24 -1.58
CA SER A 99 13.46 3.70 -2.06
C SER A 99 12.41 2.61 -1.92
N ALA A 100 11.22 3.01 -1.57
CA ALA A 100 10.08 2.13 -1.46
C ALA A 100 8.98 2.59 -2.40
#